data_4ccccedcffef0ae715d097c41603a193
#
_entry.id   4ccccedcffef0ae715d097c41603a193
#
_cell.length_a   1.000
_cell.length_b   1.000
_cell.length_c   1.000
_cell.angle_alpha   90.00
_cell.angle_beta   90.00
_cell.angle_gamma   90.00
#
_symmetry.space_group_name_H-M   'P 1'
#
loop_
_entity.id
_entity.type
_entity.pdbx_description
1 polymer ?
#
loop_
_entity_poly.entity_id
_entity_poly.type
_entity_poly.pdbx_seq_one_letter_code
_entity_poly.pdbx_strand_id
1 'polypeptide(L)'
;RDRLCIRGQAGNMKKRIMWIGFAITAIALIVFSVVSAEIYYDNDIAYSQRYLRAYMAAFDDTRSVETLDEAYAKELSAALGGARVTFLTSEGEFIADSEDEDDSSRAMRPEVRDAISGESGEGFDTRVSQTLGDTFIYYCKRFDGYLVRIAERTQSMWSIYLDALPAVAVFLAADAVVCLLLSYLSTGFILKPLEQLAKDAARKKRVEPSVPELKPFAQLINRMNEDAEARVQEIAEERE
;
A
#
# COMPACT_ATOMS: atom_id res chain seq x y z
N ARG A 1 36.15 35.47 -0.35
CA ARG A 1 35.48 34.67 0.71
C ARG A 1 33.99 34.51 0.42
N ASP A 2 33.30 35.55 -0.07
CA ASP A 2 31.84 35.48 -0.31
C ASP A 2 31.38 34.53 -1.42
N ARG A 3 32.21 34.30 -2.46
CA ARG A 3 31.86 33.37 -3.55
C ARG A 3 31.79 31.89 -3.12
N LEU A 4 32.60 31.49 -2.13
CA LEU A 4 32.61 30.13 -1.57
C LEU A 4 31.39 29.88 -0.68
N CYS A 5 30.91 30.89 0.05
CA CYS A 5 29.77 30.83 0.95
C CYS A 5 28.46 30.66 0.16
N ILE A 6 28.26 31.42 -0.91
CA ILE A 6 27.04 31.35 -1.77
C ILE A 6 26.94 30.01 -2.50
N ARG A 7 28.09 29.46 -2.96
CA ARG A 7 28.12 28.16 -3.65
C ARG A 7 27.81 26.99 -2.72
N GLY A 8 28.19 27.08 -1.45
CA GLY A 8 27.87 26.10 -0.41
C GLY A 8 26.38 26.08 -0.04
N GLN A 9 25.75 27.28 0.05
CA GLN A 9 24.32 27.39 0.37
C GLN A 9 23.42 26.87 -0.76
N ALA A 10 23.74 27.16 -2.02
CA ALA A 10 22.99 26.65 -3.17
C ALA A 10 23.05 25.10 -3.26
N GLY A 11 24.22 24.51 -2.94
CA GLY A 11 24.37 23.05 -2.90
C GLY A 11 23.54 22.37 -1.79
N ASN A 12 23.43 23.05 -0.64
CA ASN A 12 22.62 22.55 0.48
C ASN A 12 21.11 22.65 0.20
N MET A 13 20.67 23.72 -0.48
CA MET A 13 19.26 23.90 -0.83
C MET A 13 18.78 22.85 -1.83
N LYS A 14 19.61 22.51 -2.82
CA LYS A 14 19.33 21.42 -3.76
C LYS A 14 19.13 20.08 -3.07
N LYS A 15 20.08 19.72 -2.19
CA LYS A 15 19.99 18.46 -1.43
C LYS A 15 18.72 18.43 -0.58
N ARG A 16 18.35 19.52 0.06
CA ARG A 16 17.13 19.60 0.87
C ARG A 16 15.88 19.40 0.03
N ILE A 17 15.76 20.07 -1.11
CA ILE A 17 14.60 19.93 -2.01
C ILE A 17 14.49 18.50 -2.52
N MET A 18 15.60 17.90 -2.95
CA MET A 18 15.66 16.51 -3.39
C MET A 18 15.21 15.54 -2.29
N TRP A 19 15.75 15.68 -1.06
CA TRP A 19 15.40 14.79 0.05
C TRP A 19 13.96 14.96 0.53
N ILE A 20 13.43 16.20 0.52
CA ILE A 20 12.03 16.46 0.86
C ILE A 20 11.11 15.83 -0.20
N GLY A 21 11.41 16.02 -1.49
CA GLY A 21 10.65 15.40 -2.57
C GLY A 21 10.65 13.88 -2.46
N PHE A 22 11.82 13.27 -2.34
CA PHE A 22 11.96 11.83 -2.17
C PHE A 22 11.22 11.31 -0.92
N ALA A 23 11.33 12.00 0.21
CA ALA A 23 10.66 11.57 1.44
C ALA A 23 9.13 11.61 1.30
N ILE A 24 8.57 12.63 0.65
CA ILE A 24 7.12 12.74 0.44
C ILE A 24 6.62 11.61 -0.46
N THR A 25 7.29 11.37 -1.58
CA THR A 25 6.90 10.32 -2.54
C THR A 25 7.12 8.93 -1.98
N ALA A 26 8.20 8.70 -1.23
CA ALA A 26 8.47 7.44 -0.55
C ALA A 26 7.41 7.13 0.53
N ILE A 27 7.02 8.12 1.34
CA ILE A 27 5.95 7.95 2.32
C ILE A 27 4.62 7.64 1.62
N ALA A 28 4.29 8.36 0.55
CA ALA A 28 3.07 8.12 -0.21
C ALA A 28 3.05 6.70 -0.81
N LEU A 29 4.18 6.21 -1.33
CA LEU A 29 4.32 4.86 -1.88
C LEU A 29 4.13 3.79 -0.79
N ILE A 30 4.73 3.99 0.39
CA ILE A 30 4.59 3.06 1.52
C ILE A 30 3.12 3.01 1.97
N VAL A 31 2.48 4.16 2.17
CA VAL A 31 1.06 4.22 2.56
C VAL A 31 0.18 3.54 1.51
N PHE A 32 0.42 3.81 0.23
CA PHE A 32 -0.31 3.17 -0.86
C PHE A 32 -0.11 1.65 -0.87
N SER A 33 1.11 1.17 -0.63
CA SER A 33 1.42 -0.26 -0.55
C SER A 33 0.67 -0.95 0.60
N VAL A 34 0.62 -0.33 1.78
CA VAL A 34 -0.10 -0.86 2.94
C VAL A 34 -1.60 -0.94 2.64
N VAL A 35 -2.21 0.14 2.17
CA VAL A 35 -3.64 0.18 1.84
C VAL A 35 -3.98 -0.82 0.74
N SER A 36 -3.14 -0.95 -0.28
CA SER A 36 -3.34 -1.92 -1.35
C SER A 36 -3.28 -3.36 -0.86
N ALA A 37 -2.38 -3.67 0.06
CA ALA A 37 -2.26 -5.01 0.64
C ALA A 37 -3.49 -5.36 1.50
N GLU A 38 -4.04 -4.41 2.27
CA GLU A 38 -5.29 -4.60 3.02
C GLU A 38 -6.47 -4.88 2.08
N ILE A 39 -6.63 -4.05 1.04
CA ILE A 39 -7.70 -4.24 0.05
C ILE A 39 -7.56 -5.60 -0.66
N TYR A 40 -6.33 -6.00 -0.99
CA TYR A 40 -6.08 -7.29 -1.62
C TYR A 40 -6.48 -8.45 -0.70
N TYR A 41 -6.07 -8.40 0.57
CA TYR A 41 -6.41 -9.41 1.57
C TYR A 41 -7.92 -9.54 1.78
N ASP A 42 -8.64 -8.43 1.95
CA ASP A 42 -10.09 -8.43 2.11
C ASP A 42 -10.82 -9.00 0.88
N ASN A 43 -10.32 -8.67 -0.32
CA ASN A 43 -10.86 -9.21 -1.56
C ASN A 43 -10.60 -10.72 -1.70
N ASP A 44 -9.43 -11.21 -1.29
CA ASP A 44 -9.08 -12.62 -1.33
C ASP A 44 -10.01 -13.43 -0.41
N ILE A 45 -10.22 -12.97 0.82
CA ILE A 45 -11.19 -13.57 1.75
C ILE A 45 -12.60 -13.56 1.15
N ALA A 46 -13.06 -12.44 0.62
CA ALA A 46 -14.38 -12.33 0.04
C ALA A 46 -14.56 -13.21 -1.21
N TYR A 47 -13.49 -13.42 -1.98
CA TYR A 47 -13.48 -14.31 -3.12
C TYR A 47 -13.60 -15.78 -2.67
N SER A 48 -12.77 -16.21 -1.72
CA SER A 48 -12.82 -17.56 -1.17
C SER A 48 -14.18 -17.85 -0.54
N GLN A 49 -14.76 -16.94 0.21
CA GLN A 49 -16.11 -17.11 0.77
C GLN A 49 -17.16 -17.31 -0.33
N ARG A 50 -17.13 -16.52 -1.40
CA ARG A 50 -18.07 -16.65 -2.53
C ARG A 50 -17.87 -17.97 -3.27
N TYR A 51 -16.61 -18.38 -3.47
CA TYR A 51 -16.27 -19.63 -4.13
C TYR A 51 -16.78 -20.82 -3.32
N LEU A 52 -16.49 -20.89 -2.01
CA LEU A 52 -16.94 -21.97 -1.13
C LEU A 52 -18.47 -22.01 -1.05
N ARG A 53 -19.12 -20.86 -0.97
CA ARG A 53 -20.60 -20.78 -0.98
C ARG A 53 -21.19 -21.32 -2.29
N ALA A 54 -20.64 -20.91 -3.43
CA ALA A 54 -21.11 -21.38 -4.73
C ALA A 54 -20.89 -22.88 -4.92
N TYR A 55 -19.76 -23.40 -4.46
CA TYR A 55 -19.48 -24.83 -4.49
C TYR A 55 -20.46 -25.61 -3.63
N MET A 56 -20.72 -25.15 -2.39
CA MET A 56 -21.67 -25.80 -1.49
C MET A 56 -23.13 -25.63 -1.94
N ALA A 57 -23.45 -24.64 -2.74
CA ALA A 57 -24.78 -24.50 -3.34
C ALA A 57 -25.03 -25.55 -4.45
N ALA A 58 -23.95 -25.96 -5.13
CA ALA A 58 -23.99 -27.02 -6.15
C ALA A 58 -23.79 -28.43 -5.57
N PHE A 59 -23.51 -28.51 -4.27
CA PHE A 59 -23.33 -29.79 -3.59
C PHE A 59 -24.65 -30.53 -3.47
N ASP A 60 -24.64 -31.84 -3.79
CA ASP A 60 -25.84 -32.70 -3.77
C ASP A 60 -26.23 -33.00 -2.33
N ASP A 61 -27.38 -32.48 -1.90
CA ASP A 61 -27.97 -32.59 -0.55
C ASP A 61 -28.69 -33.95 -0.33
N THR A 62 -28.67 -34.86 -1.32
CA THR A 62 -29.45 -36.09 -1.25
C THR A 62 -28.71 -37.23 -0.50
N ARG A 63 -27.52 -36.96 0.01
CA ARG A 63 -26.71 -38.02 0.69
C ARG A 63 -27.18 -38.20 2.13
N SER A 64 -27.26 -39.46 2.55
CA SER A 64 -27.51 -39.81 3.94
C SER A 64 -26.23 -39.73 4.78
N VAL A 65 -26.36 -39.48 6.08
CA VAL A 65 -25.26 -39.41 7.05
C VAL A 65 -24.39 -40.68 7.02
N GLU A 66 -24.98 -41.84 6.77
CA GLU A 66 -24.32 -43.14 6.71
C GLU A 66 -23.28 -43.28 5.56
N THR A 67 -23.36 -42.40 4.56
CA THR A 67 -22.43 -42.38 3.42
C THR A 67 -21.32 -41.32 3.56
N LEU A 68 -21.29 -40.60 4.66
CA LEU A 68 -20.28 -39.59 4.95
C LEU A 68 -19.07 -40.22 5.66
N ASP A 69 -18.18 -40.78 4.88
CA ASP A 69 -16.96 -41.42 5.36
C ASP A 69 -15.70 -40.63 5.01
N GLU A 70 -14.58 -41.08 5.49
CA GLU A 70 -13.26 -40.47 5.23
C GLU A 70 -12.90 -40.49 3.74
N ALA A 71 -13.27 -41.54 3.02
CA ALA A 71 -13.00 -41.67 1.59
C ALA A 71 -13.70 -40.57 0.81
N TYR A 72 -14.95 -40.29 1.15
CA TYR A 72 -15.72 -39.21 0.56
C TYR A 72 -15.21 -37.81 0.98
N ALA A 73 -14.77 -37.66 2.22
CA ALA A 73 -14.13 -36.40 2.66
C ALA A 73 -12.86 -36.11 1.83
N LYS A 74 -12.04 -37.14 1.55
CA LYS A 74 -10.83 -37.03 0.71
C LYS A 74 -11.17 -36.75 -0.76
N GLU A 75 -12.21 -37.37 -1.31
CA GLU A 75 -12.68 -37.06 -2.67
C GLU A 75 -13.11 -35.59 -2.81
N LEU A 76 -13.90 -35.13 -1.85
CA LEU A 76 -14.38 -33.77 -1.82
C LEU A 76 -13.23 -32.76 -1.62
N SER A 77 -12.26 -33.05 -0.74
CA SER A 77 -11.05 -32.28 -0.56
C SER A 77 -10.27 -32.15 -1.88
N ALA A 78 -10.09 -33.25 -2.61
CA ALA A 78 -9.41 -33.21 -3.91
C ALA A 78 -10.14 -32.37 -4.94
N ALA A 79 -11.47 -32.39 -4.96
CA ALA A 79 -12.30 -31.53 -5.83
C ALA A 79 -12.22 -30.05 -5.45
N LEU A 80 -11.95 -29.74 -4.18
CA LEU A 80 -11.75 -28.38 -3.64
C LEU A 80 -10.28 -27.93 -3.64
N GLY A 81 -9.42 -28.55 -4.45
CA GLY A 81 -8.02 -28.16 -4.57
C GLY A 81 -7.16 -28.47 -3.33
N GLY A 82 -7.59 -29.43 -2.50
CA GLY A 82 -6.88 -29.83 -1.28
C GLY A 82 -7.32 -29.11 -0.01
N ALA A 83 -8.44 -28.38 -0.05
CA ALA A 83 -9.04 -27.84 1.16
C ALA A 83 -9.47 -28.97 2.10
N ARG A 84 -9.24 -28.80 3.40
CA ARG A 84 -9.65 -29.77 4.40
C ARG A 84 -11.17 -29.81 4.53
N VAL A 85 -11.77 -30.98 4.48
CA VAL A 85 -13.20 -31.22 4.60
C VAL A 85 -13.48 -32.06 5.82
N THR A 86 -14.43 -31.59 6.66
CA THR A 86 -14.89 -32.28 7.85
C THR A 86 -16.41 -32.43 7.78
N PHE A 87 -16.91 -33.63 8.02
CA PHE A 87 -18.32 -33.89 8.23
C PHE A 87 -18.63 -33.94 9.72
N LEU A 88 -19.73 -33.28 10.11
CA LEU A 88 -20.21 -33.23 11.47
C LEU A 88 -21.70 -33.58 11.53
N THR A 89 -22.17 -34.08 12.67
CA THR A 89 -23.62 -34.23 12.91
C THR A 89 -24.30 -32.87 13.02
N SER A 90 -25.64 -32.84 13.03
CA SER A 90 -26.42 -31.59 13.25
C SER A 90 -26.08 -30.90 14.57
N GLU A 91 -25.56 -31.61 15.54
CA GLU A 91 -25.13 -31.12 16.85
C GLU A 91 -23.67 -30.68 16.87
N GLY A 92 -22.91 -30.92 15.76
CA GLY A 92 -21.51 -30.55 15.62
C GLY A 92 -20.54 -31.64 16.09
N GLU A 93 -21.02 -32.88 16.32
CA GLU A 93 -20.15 -34.00 16.63
C GLU A 93 -19.42 -34.51 15.37
N PHE A 94 -18.23 -35.06 15.55
CA PHE A 94 -17.37 -35.54 14.48
C PHE A 94 -17.93 -36.78 13.80
N ILE A 95 -17.93 -36.82 12.47
CA ILE A 95 -18.27 -37.95 11.64
C ILE A 95 -17.02 -38.45 10.89
N ALA A 96 -16.45 -37.60 10.02
CA ALA A 96 -15.29 -37.95 9.21
C ALA A 96 -14.52 -36.69 8.78
N ASP A 97 -13.25 -36.84 8.42
CA ASP A 97 -12.38 -35.76 7.98
C ASP A 97 -11.46 -36.21 6.86
N SER A 98 -11.07 -35.32 5.97
CA SER A 98 -10.10 -35.62 4.91
C SER A 98 -8.66 -35.73 5.41
N GLU A 99 -8.33 -35.20 6.58
CA GLU A 99 -7.06 -35.30 7.28
C GLU A 99 -7.31 -36.10 8.57
N ASP A 100 -6.51 -37.12 8.85
CA ASP A 100 -6.66 -38.10 9.95
C ASP A 100 -6.57 -37.49 11.39
N GLU A 101 -7.02 -36.27 11.60
CA GLU A 101 -7.01 -35.61 12.91
C GLU A 101 -8.39 -35.63 13.56
N ASP A 102 -8.48 -36.40 14.66
CA ASP A 102 -9.62 -36.35 15.59
C ASP A 102 -9.50 -35.13 16.51
N ASP A 103 -10.24 -34.05 16.19
CA ASP A 103 -10.36 -32.88 17.05
C ASP A 103 -11.82 -32.74 17.54
N SER A 104 -12.10 -33.39 18.66
CA SER A 104 -13.42 -33.39 19.32
C SER A 104 -13.89 -31.99 19.77
N SER A 105 -13.04 -30.95 19.70
CA SER A 105 -13.39 -29.59 20.12
C SER A 105 -14.10 -28.76 19.03
N ARG A 106 -14.43 -29.32 17.88
CA ARG A 106 -14.93 -28.59 16.71
C ARG A 106 -16.35 -28.04 16.86
N ALA A 107 -17.21 -28.70 17.62
CA ALA A 107 -18.58 -28.24 17.88
C ALA A 107 -18.65 -26.83 18.48
N MET A 108 -17.61 -26.41 19.20
CA MET A 108 -17.51 -25.07 19.84
C MET A 108 -16.93 -24.00 18.91
N ARG A 109 -16.56 -24.33 17.70
CA ARG A 109 -15.96 -23.38 16.76
C ARG A 109 -17.01 -22.38 16.24
N PRO A 110 -16.63 -21.08 16.07
CA PRO A 110 -17.58 -20.05 15.68
C PRO A 110 -18.35 -20.36 14.40
N GLU A 111 -17.66 -20.83 13.35
CA GLU A 111 -18.26 -21.17 12.06
C GLU A 111 -19.28 -22.32 12.17
N VAL A 112 -19.02 -23.30 13.05
CA VAL A 112 -19.94 -24.42 13.29
C VAL A 112 -21.15 -23.96 14.06
N ARG A 113 -20.94 -23.20 15.14
CA ARG A 113 -22.01 -22.66 15.97
C ARG A 113 -22.95 -21.75 15.16
N ASP A 114 -22.36 -20.89 14.30
CA ASP A 114 -23.14 -19.99 13.47
C ASP A 114 -23.95 -20.74 12.40
N ALA A 115 -23.40 -21.84 11.85
CA ALA A 115 -24.14 -22.72 10.95
C ALA A 115 -25.28 -23.48 11.66
N ILE A 116 -25.09 -23.88 12.91
CA ILE A 116 -26.13 -24.57 13.72
C ILE A 116 -27.27 -23.60 14.09
N SER A 117 -26.93 -22.44 14.64
CA SER A 117 -27.88 -21.51 15.26
C SER A 117 -28.38 -20.41 14.31
N GLY A 118 -27.65 -20.13 13.22
CA GLY A 118 -27.98 -19.08 12.27
C GLY A 118 -29.15 -19.44 11.35
N GLU A 119 -29.97 -18.44 11.00
CA GLU A 119 -31.10 -18.63 10.06
C GLU A 119 -30.63 -19.06 8.66
N SER A 120 -29.46 -18.61 8.22
CA SER A 120 -28.88 -18.95 6.92
C SER A 120 -28.37 -20.41 6.86
N GLY A 121 -28.13 -21.04 8.02
CA GLY A 121 -27.45 -22.34 8.10
C GLY A 121 -26.01 -22.31 7.64
N GLU A 122 -25.38 -21.14 7.61
CA GLU A 122 -24.01 -20.93 7.19
C GLU A 122 -23.20 -20.23 8.27
N GLY A 123 -21.92 -20.55 8.39
CA GLY A 123 -20.98 -19.85 9.27
C GLY A 123 -19.63 -19.70 8.61
N PHE A 124 -18.99 -18.56 8.86
CA PHE A 124 -17.63 -18.24 8.38
C PHE A 124 -16.76 -17.79 9.53
N ASP A 125 -15.49 -18.17 9.48
CA ASP A 125 -14.47 -17.64 10.37
C ASP A 125 -13.12 -17.61 9.66
N THR A 126 -12.23 -16.70 10.09
CA THR A 126 -10.86 -16.61 9.57
C THR A 126 -9.89 -16.57 10.73
N ARG A 127 -8.98 -17.53 10.78
CA ARG A 127 -8.05 -17.68 11.91
C ARG A 127 -6.65 -18.04 11.44
N VAL A 128 -5.65 -17.56 12.18
CA VAL A 128 -4.28 -18.01 12.03
C VAL A 128 -4.13 -19.35 12.76
N SER A 129 -3.66 -20.39 12.07
CA SER A 129 -3.34 -21.68 12.68
C SER A 129 -2.21 -21.50 13.68
N GLN A 130 -2.44 -21.88 14.93
CA GLN A 130 -1.41 -21.82 15.98
C GLN A 130 -0.27 -22.80 15.73
N THR A 131 -0.51 -23.86 14.96
CA THR A 131 0.47 -24.92 14.71
C THR A 131 1.34 -24.63 13.48
N LEU A 132 0.76 -24.04 12.43
CA LEU A 132 1.42 -23.83 11.12
C LEU A 132 1.75 -22.34 10.85
N GLY A 133 1.19 -21.40 11.62
CA GLY A 133 1.34 -19.97 11.36
C GLY A 133 0.61 -19.47 10.10
N ASP A 134 -0.11 -20.36 9.41
CA ASP A 134 -0.88 -20.03 8.22
C ASP A 134 -2.26 -19.51 8.57
N THR A 135 -2.83 -18.70 7.69
CA THR A 135 -4.20 -18.23 7.83
C THR A 135 -5.13 -19.21 7.11
N PHE A 136 -6.22 -19.58 7.78
CA PHE A 136 -7.26 -20.43 7.21
C PHE A 136 -8.59 -19.72 7.23
N ILE A 137 -9.34 -19.87 6.14
CA ILE A 137 -10.74 -19.52 6.03
C ILE A 137 -11.55 -20.78 6.34
N TYR A 138 -12.43 -20.68 7.30
CA TYR A 138 -13.35 -21.74 7.68
C TYR A 138 -14.75 -21.39 7.21
N TYR A 139 -15.37 -22.34 6.53
CA TYR A 139 -16.77 -22.26 6.11
C TYR A 139 -17.49 -23.48 6.59
N CYS A 140 -18.65 -23.32 7.19
CA CYS A 140 -19.54 -24.40 7.59
C CYS A 140 -20.93 -24.17 7.03
N LYS A 141 -21.52 -25.21 6.47
CA LYS A 141 -22.89 -25.19 5.95
C LYS A 141 -23.69 -26.36 6.52
N ARG A 142 -24.92 -26.06 6.93
CA ARG A 142 -25.88 -27.03 7.43
C ARG A 142 -26.68 -27.62 6.27
N PHE A 143 -26.76 -28.93 6.24
CA PHE A 143 -27.61 -29.73 5.39
C PHE A 143 -28.64 -30.48 6.23
N ASP A 144 -29.50 -31.28 5.58
CA ASP A 144 -30.50 -32.07 6.30
C ASP A 144 -29.80 -33.26 7.03
N GLY A 145 -29.72 -33.13 8.35
CA GLY A 145 -29.12 -34.14 9.22
C GLY A 145 -27.60 -34.05 9.47
N TYR A 146 -26.85 -33.16 8.78
CA TYR A 146 -25.40 -33.02 8.95
C TYR A 146 -24.88 -31.64 8.60
N LEU A 147 -23.60 -31.40 8.93
CA LEU A 147 -22.85 -30.18 8.58
C LEU A 147 -21.63 -30.56 7.75
N VAL A 148 -21.31 -29.74 6.77
CA VAL A 148 -20.05 -29.79 6.04
C VAL A 148 -19.23 -28.58 6.41
N ARG A 149 -18.05 -28.82 6.95
CA ARG A 149 -17.06 -27.79 7.30
C ARG A 149 -15.88 -27.89 6.36
N ILE A 150 -15.48 -26.76 5.79
CA ILE A 150 -14.31 -26.65 4.92
C ILE A 150 -13.31 -25.71 5.56
N ALA A 151 -12.02 -26.07 5.51
CA ALA A 151 -10.92 -25.19 5.89
C ALA A 151 -10.00 -25.02 4.68
N GLU A 152 -9.98 -23.81 4.13
CA GLU A 152 -9.13 -23.44 3.00
C GLU A 152 -7.96 -22.59 3.50
N ARG A 153 -6.75 -22.96 3.08
CA ARG A 153 -5.55 -22.19 3.38
C ARG A 153 -5.52 -20.93 2.51
N THR A 154 -5.39 -19.77 3.12
CA THR A 154 -5.20 -18.49 2.43
C THR A 154 -3.86 -17.86 2.81
N GLN A 155 -3.44 -16.89 2.02
CA GLN A 155 -2.21 -16.16 2.33
C GLN A 155 -2.40 -15.33 3.59
N SER A 156 -1.38 -15.33 4.45
CA SER A 156 -1.37 -14.42 5.60
C SER A 156 -1.12 -12.99 5.14
N MET A 157 -1.64 -12.01 5.86
CA MET A 157 -1.32 -10.59 5.64
C MET A 157 0.19 -10.37 5.54
N TRP A 158 0.96 -11.07 6.38
CA TRP A 158 2.41 -10.93 6.43
C TRP A 158 3.11 -11.46 5.17
N SER A 159 2.65 -12.58 4.59
CA SER A 159 3.20 -13.08 3.32
C SER A 159 2.93 -12.12 2.17
N ILE A 160 1.74 -11.51 2.10
CA ILE A 160 1.41 -10.50 1.09
C ILE A 160 2.37 -9.31 1.16
N TYR A 161 2.68 -8.81 2.36
CA TYR A 161 3.67 -7.73 2.53
C TYR A 161 5.07 -8.15 2.08
N LEU A 162 5.52 -9.34 2.44
CA LEU A 162 6.84 -9.84 2.06
C LEU A 162 6.95 -10.02 0.55
N ASP A 163 5.93 -10.54 -0.11
CA ASP A 163 5.87 -10.73 -1.56
C ASP A 163 5.84 -9.38 -2.32
N ALA A 164 5.28 -8.33 -1.70
CA ALA A 164 5.27 -6.99 -2.27
C ALA A 164 6.61 -6.24 -2.14
N LEU A 165 7.47 -6.62 -1.18
CA LEU A 165 8.73 -5.91 -0.90
C LEU A 165 9.66 -5.71 -2.13
N PRO A 166 9.87 -6.71 -3.00
CA PRO A 166 10.72 -6.52 -4.19
C PRO A 166 10.17 -5.45 -5.13
N ALA A 167 8.86 -5.44 -5.34
CA ALA A 167 8.20 -4.44 -6.18
C ALA A 167 8.33 -3.03 -5.56
N VAL A 168 8.07 -2.89 -4.26
CA VAL A 168 8.23 -1.63 -3.54
C VAL A 168 9.67 -1.12 -3.63
N ALA A 169 10.67 -2.00 -3.50
CA ALA A 169 12.09 -1.64 -3.62
C ALA A 169 12.44 -1.10 -5.02
N VAL A 170 11.90 -1.72 -6.08
CA VAL A 170 12.08 -1.24 -7.47
C VAL A 170 11.44 0.14 -7.66
N PHE A 171 10.23 0.35 -7.16
CA PHE A 171 9.57 1.66 -7.24
C PHE A 171 10.31 2.75 -6.45
N LEU A 172 10.84 2.44 -5.27
CA LEU A 172 11.67 3.38 -4.50
C LEU A 172 12.97 3.74 -5.23
N ALA A 173 13.60 2.77 -5.88
CA ALA A 173 14.80 3.02 -6.68
C ALA A 173 14.49 3.93 -7.89
N ALA A 174 13.38 3.67 -8.58
CA ALA A 174 12.91 4.51 -9.69
C ALA A 174 12.58 5.94 -9.22
N ASP A 175 11.88 6.08 -8.09
CA ASP A 175 11.58 7.38 -7.47
C ASP A 175 12.85 8.16 -7.14
N ALA A 176 13.86 7.52 -6.57
CA ALA A 176 15.15 8.14 -6.30
C ALA A 176 15.80 8.70 -7.57
N VAL A 177 15.76 7.95 -8.69
CA VAL A 177 16.28 8.41 -9.98
C VAL A 177 15.49 9.61 -10.49
N VAL A 178 14.16 9.58 -10.43
CA VAL A 178 13.30 10.70 -10.84
C VAL A 178 13.59 11.94 -9.99
N CYS A 179 13.71 11.80 -8.68
CA CYS A 179 14.05 12.91 -7.77
C CYS A 179 15.44 13.52 -8.08
N LEU A 180 16.42 12.68 -8.43
CA LEU A 180 17.74 13.15 -8.86
C LEU A 180 17.65 13.95 -10.17
N LEU A 181 16.92 13.44 -11.17
CA LEU A 181 16.71 14.12 -12.45
C LEU A 181 15.98 15.45 -12.27
N LEU A 182 14.90 15.48 -11.51
CA LEU A 182 14.16 16.71 -11.19
C LEU A 182 15.04 17.73 -10.47
N SER A 183 15.84 17.29 -9.51
CA SER A 183 16.80 18.16 -8.79
C SER A 183 17.86 18.73 -9.74
N TYR A 184 18.35 17.94 -10.69
CA TYR A 184 19.29 18.41 -11.71
C TYR A 184 18.66 19.46 -12.65
N LEU A 185 17.47 19.18 -13.17
CA LEU A 185 16.72 20.08 -14.07
C LEU A 185 16.35 21.37 -13.35
N SER A 186 15.80 21.32 -12.15
CA SER A 186 15.43 22.49 -11.34
C SER A 186 16.61 23.44 -11.11
N THR A 187 17.82 22.89 -11.02
CA THR A 187 19.03 23.70 -10.92
C THR A 187 19.28 24.54 -12.16
N GLY A 188 19.08 23.95 -13.35
CA GLY A 188 19.32 24.63 -14.61
C GLY A 188 18.27 25.73 -14.88
N PHE A 189 17.01 25.40 -14.62
CA PHE A 189 15.89 26.25 -15.01
C PHE A 189 15.50 27.29 -13.97
N ILE A 190 15.73 27.04 -12.68
CA ILE A 190 15.26 27.94 -11.61
C ILE A 190 16.42 28.59 -10.87
N LEU A 191 17.37 27.80 -10.36
CA LEU A 191 18.41 28.33 -9.49
C LEU A 191 19.44 29.21 -10.24
N LYS A 192 19.91 28.77 -11.41
CA LYS A 192 20.89 29.54 -12.17
C LYS A 192 20.40 30.93 -12.59
N PRO A 193 19.20 31.10 -13.18
CA PRO A 193 18.64 32.40 -13.49
C PRO A 193 18.51 33.32 -12.28
N LEU A 194 18.01 32.79 -11.14
CA LEU A 194 17.91 33.52 -9.89
C LEU A 194 19.27 34.00 -9.36
N GLU A 195 20.29 33.13 -9.42
CA GLU A 195 21.66 33.49 -9.01
C GLU A 195 22.27 34.57 -9.94
N GLN A 196 21.95 34.54 -11.24
CA GLN A 196 22.37 35.56 -12.19
C GLN A 196 21.73 36.91 -11.87
N LEU A 197 20.40 36.92 -11.65
CA LEU A 197 19.66 38.12 -11.24
C LEU A 197 20.26 38.74 -9.98
N ALA A 198 20.52 37.95 -8.95
CA ALA A 198 21.10 38.41 -7.70
C ALA A 198 22.53 38.98 -7.89
N LYS A 199 23.36 38.39 -8.76
CA LYS A 199 24.71 38.89 -9.08
C LYS A 199 24.69 40.16 -9.87
N ASP A 200 23.77 40.30 -10.83
CA ASP A 200 23.65 41.51 -11.65
C ASP A 200 23.08 42.67 -10.80
N ALA A 201 22.10 42.39 -9.93
CA ALA A 201 21.61 43.35 -8.95
C ALA A 201 22.73 43.86 -8.02
N ALA A 202 23.57 42.94 -7.48
CA ALA A 202 24.67 43.29 -6.59
C ALA A 202 25.78 44.11 -7.28
N ARG A 203 25.88 44.03 -8.62
CA ARG A 203 26.86 44.79 -9.44
C ARG A 203 26.31 46.11 -9.97
N LYS A 204 25.09 46.52 -9.58
CA LYS A 204 24.38 47.65 -10.12
C LYS A 204 24.29 47.68 -11.65
N LYS A 205 24.32 46.48 -12.27
CA LYS A 205 24.09 46.34 -13.70
C LYS A 205 22.61 46.25 -13.98
N ARG A 206 22.18 46.75 -15.13
CA ARG A 206 20.83 46.51 -15.62
C ARG A 206 20.56 45.01 -15.69
N VAL A 207 19.52 44.60 -14.98
CA VAL A 207 19.17 43.18 -14.84
C VAL A 207 18.26 42.78 -16.01
N GLU A 208 18.73 41.88 -16.86
CA GLU A 208 17.93 41.28 -17.93
C GLU A 208 17.58 39.81 -17.59
N PRO A 209 16.29 39.51 -17.42
CA PRO A 209 15.88 38.17 -17.00
C PRO A 209 15.99 37.21 -18.18
N SER A 210 16.66 36.04 -17.95
CA SER A 210 16.73 34.93 -18.91
C SER A 210 15.42 34.16 -19.02
N VAL A 211 14.50 34.31 -18.06
CA VAL A 211 13.23 33.61 -17.93
C VAL A 211 12.11 34.61 -17.86
N PRO A 212 11.04 34.50 -18.69
CA PRO A 212 9.94 35.47 -18.75
C PRO A 212 9.25 35.75 -17.41
N GLU A 213 9.14 34.76 -16.57
CA GLU A 213 8.48 34.80 -15.26
C GLU A 213 9.23 35.69 -14.26
N LEU A 214 10.50 35.97 -14.49
CA LEU A 214 11.35 36.78 -13.67
C LEU A 214 11.37 38.26 -14.09
N LYS A 215 10.70 38.64 -15.19
CA LYS A 215 10.59 40.03 -15.67
C LYS A 215 10.10 41.02 -14.62
N PRO A 216 9.03 40.75 -13.84
CA PRO A 216 8.56 41.67 -12.83
C PRO A 216 9.63 41.95 -11.76
N PHE A 217 10.38 40.95 -11.34
CA PHE A 217 11.45 41.12 -10.36
C PHE A 217 12.63 41.92 -10.91
N ALA A 218 13.03 41.65 -12.17
CA ALA A 218 14.09 42.40 -12.83
C ALA A 218 13.73 43.87 -12.99
N GLN A 219 12.48 44.19 -13.35
CA GLN A 219 11.99 45.56 -13.45
C GLN A 219 11.99 46.29 -12.09
N LEU A 220 11.58 45.60 -11.03
CA LEU A 220 11.61 46.16 -9.68
C LEU A 220 13.05 46.49 -9.24
N ILE A 221 13.99 45.54 -9.45
CA ILE A 221 15.40 45.73 -9.12
C ILE A 221 16.00 46.92 -9.90
N ASN A 222 15.71 47.01 -11.21
CA ASN A 222 16.21 48.08 -12.04
C ASN A 222 15.70 49.47 -11.56
N ARG A 223 14.39 49.60 -11.21
CA ARG A 223 13.83 50.80 -10.63
C ARG A 223 14.50 51.16 -9.30
N MET A 224 14.67 50.20 -8.41
CA MET A 224 15.35 50.43 -7.12
C MET A 224 16.80 50.92 -7.31
N ASN A 225 17.53 50.43 -8.29
CA ASN A 225 18.87 50.86 -8.61
C ASN A 225 18.88 52.30 -9.19
N GLU A 226 17.95 52.63 -10.12
CA GLU A 226 17.78 53.98 -10.69
C GLU A 226 17.43 55.01 -9.61
N ASP A 227 16.49 54.67 -8.70
CA ASP A 227 16.12 55.55 -7.58
C ASP A 227 17.29 55.77 -6.59
N ALA A 228 18.09 54.72 -6.35
CA ALA A 228 19.25 54.83 -5.48
C ALA A 228 20.35 55.70 -6.09
N GLU A 229 20.58 55.61 -7.40
CA GLU A 229 21.55 56.43 -8.12
C GLU A 229 21.09 57.89 -8.17
N ALA A 230 19.80 58.16 -8.41
CA ALA A 230 19.23 59.49 -8.39
C ALA A 230 19.44 60.18 -7.02
N ARG A 231 19.16 59.45 -5.91
CA ARG A 231 19.37 60.01 -4.55
C ARG A 231 20.84 60.29 -4.25
N VAL A 232 21.77 59.46 -4.73
CA VAL A 232 23.21 59.69 -4.53
C VAL A 232 23.67 60.94 -5.28
N GLN A 233 23.15 61.19 -6.50
CA GLN A 233 23.44 62.39 -7.28
C GLN A 233 22.88 63.63 -6.60
N GLU A 234 21.63 63.62 -6.12
CA GLU A 234 21.00 64.69 -5.39
C GLU A 234 21.81 65.12 -4.14
N ILE A 235 22.27 64.09 -3.35
CA ILE A 235 23.10 64.33 -2.18
C ILE A 235 24.49 64.90 -2.56
N ALA A 236 25.01 64.56 -3.72
CA ALA A 236 26.29 65.07 -4.19
C ALA A 236 26.21 66.49 -4.65
N GLU A 237 25.10 66.91 -5.32
CA GLU A 237 24.81 68.27 -5.75
C GLU A 237 24.52 69.17 -4.58
N GLU A 238 23.90 68.71 -3.49
CA GLU A 238 23.66 69.54 -2.26
C GLU A 238 24.93 69.81 -1.46
N ARG A 239 26.04 69.18 -1.75
CA ARG A 239 27.33 69.33 -1.04
C ARG A 239 28.36 70.18 -1.77
N GLU A 240 28.09 70.63 -2.99
CA GLU A 240 28.90 71.62 -3.70
C GLU A 240 28.37 73.05 -3.47
#